data_86482249b67c96108c6e32e1834bf60b
#
_entry.id   86482249b67c96108c6e32e1834bf60b
#
_cell.length_a   1.000
_cell.length_b   1.000
_cell.length_c   1.000
_cell.angle_alpha   90.00
_cell.angle_beta   90.00
_cell.angle_gamma   90.00
#
_symmetry.space_group_name_H-M   'P 1'
#
loop_
_entity.id
_entity.type
_entity.pdbx_description
1 polymer ?
#
loop_
_entity_poly.entity_id
_entity_poly.type
_entity_poly.pdbx_seq_one_letter_code
_entity_poly.pdbx_strand_id
1 'polypeptide(L)'
;DFCVEQRIAALEIGTGNWSGAPHCDLDLLVHDQIAREKWFDAMRAKGLALCALNCSGNPLAYEKEMDVTKKTFELARMLGVKKIVMMSGLPAGCKGDKTPVWITTSWPPETQDILDYQWNEVAIPAWKDIVKMAEDCGIERIALENHGMQLVYNPETCLRLRESVGPMVGMNLGPSHLFWMGGDPIEAARVVGG
;
A
#
# COMPACT_ATOMS: atom_id res chain seq x y z
N ASP A 1 17.27 -9.73 -17.54
CA ASP A 1 18.72 -9.63 -17.74
C ASP A 1 19.31 -8.46 -16.98
N PHE A 2 18.78 -7.22 -17.12
CA PHE A 2 19.27 -6.02 -16.41
C PHE A 2 19.44 -6.24 -14.87
N CYS A 3 18.45 -6.80 -14.18
CA CYS A 3 18.54 -7.02 -12.74
C CYS A 3 19.71 -7.95 -12.36
N VAL A 4 19.94 -8.98 -13.13
CA VAL A 4 21.07 -9.92 -12.93
C VAL A 4 22.40 -9.22 -13.15
N GLU A 5 22.52 -8.43 -14.23
CA GLU A 5 23.72 -7.64 -14.55
C GLU A 5 24.05 -6.64 -13.44
N GLN A 6 23.00 -6.04 -12.84
CA GLN A 6 23.13 -5.12 -11.71
C GLN A 6 23.25 -5.82 -10.35
N ARG A 7 23.31 -7.15 -10.30
CA ARG A 7 23.39 -7.96 -9.05
C ARG A 7 22.21 -7.71 -8.10
N ILE A 8 21.03 -7.39 -8.63
CA ILE A 8 19.80 -7.30 -7.87
C ILE A 8 19.33 -8.72 -7.55
N ALA A 9 19.07 -9.00 -6.28
CA ALA A 9 18.67 -10.33 -5.81
C ALA A 9 17.15 -10.49 -5.60
N ALA A 10 16.42 -9.38 -5.42
CA ALA A 10 15.00 -9.41 -5.12
C ALA A 10 14.25 -8.27 -5.83
N LEU A 11 12.99 -8.55 -6.18
CA LEU A 11 12.13 -7.63 -6.91
C LEU A 11 10.86 -7.34 -6.12
N GLU A 12 10.44 -6.09 -6.16
CA GLU A 12 9.07 -5.67 -5.94
C GLU A 12 8.41 -5.48 -7.32
N ILE A 13 7.20 -6.01 -7.50
CA ILE A 13 6.49 -5.94 -8.78
C ILE A 13 5.16 -5.21 -8.61
N GLY A 14 4.94 -4.18 -9.44
CA GLY A 14 3.66 -3.50 -9.55
C GLY A 14 2.59 -4.41 -10.17
N THR A 15 1.42 -4.45 -9.56
CA THR A 15 0.29 -5.29 -9.96
C THR A 15 -0.88 -4.50 -10.53
N GLY A 16 -0.83 -3.17 -10.44
CA GLY A 16 -1.87 -2.29 -10.95
C GLY A 16 -1.97 -0.99 -10.14
N ASN A 17 -3.09 -0.31 -10.27
CA ASN A 17 -3.34 1.02 -9.72
C ASN A 17 -2.25 2.02 -10.18
N TRP A 18 -1.77 2.89 -9.29
CA TRP A 18 -0.77 3.92 -9.63
C TRP A 18 0.63 3.36 -9.90
N SER A 19 0.97 2.20 -9.31
CA SER A 19 2.26 1.55 -9.60
C SER A 19 2.36 1.02 -11.02
N GLY A 20 1.22 0.95 -11.72
CA GLY A 20 1.13 0.30 -13.02
C GLY A 20 1.41 -1.21 -12.92
N ALA A 21 1.37 -1.89 -14.05
CA ALA A 21 1.61 -3.33 -14.09
C ALA A 21 2.35 -3.75 -15.38
N PRO A 22 3.49 -3.13 -15.75
CA PRO A 22 4.15 -3.40 -17.03
C PRO A 22 4.71 -4.82 -17.12
N HIS A 23 4.86 -5.51 -15.98
CA HIS A 23 5.42 -6.86 -15.88
C HIS A 23 4.48 -7.89 -15.26
N CYS A 24 3.23 -7.52 -15.00
CA CYS A 24 2.25 -8.34 -14.29
C CYS A 24 0.86 -8.17 -14.90
N ASP A 25 0.42 -9.13 -15.68
CA ASP A 25 -1.01 -9.23 -16.05
C ASP A 25 -1.77 -9.84 -14.87
N LEU A 26 -2.28 -8.99 -13.98
CA LEU A 26 -2.89 -9.41 -12.73
C LEU A 26 -4.08 -10.35 -12.94
N ASP A 27 -4.96 -10.03 -13.89
CA ASP A 27 -6.13 -10.85 -14.17
C ASP A 27 -5.74 -12.22 -14.72
N LEU A 28 -4.79 -12.28 -15.65
CA LEU A 28 -4.27 -13.53 -16.16
C LEU A 28 -3.63 -14.37 -15.04
N LEU A 29 -2.76 -13.75 -14.22
CA LEU A 29 -2.01 -14.47 -13.20
C LEU A 29 -2.88 -14.98 -12.03
N VAL A 30 -4.00 -14.33 -11.75
CA VAL A 30 -4.97 -14.81 -10.75
C VAL A 30 -5.74 -16.03 -11.28
N HIS A 31 -6.16 -16.01 -12.55
CA HIS A 31 -7.09 -17.02 -13.08
C HIS A 31 -6.40 -18.21 -13.79
N ASP A 32 -5.18 -18.03 -14.32
CA ASP A 32 -4.44 -19.06 -15.05
C ASP A 32 -3.21 -19.53 -14.24
N GLN A 33 -3.30 -20.75 -13.72
CA GLN A 33 -2.21 -21.37 -12.96
C GLN A 33 -0.96 -21.55 -13.79
N ILE A 34 -1.09 -22.00 -15.04
CA ILE A 34 0.07 -22.27 -15.92
C ILE A 34 0.80 -20.97 -16.24
N ALA A 35 0.06 -19.91 -16.58
CA ALA A 35 0.62 -18.59 -16.82
C ALA A 35 1.34 -18.05 -15.57
N ARG A 36 0.74 -18.21 -14.39
CA ARG A 36 1.31 -17.79 -13.11
C ARG A 36 2.60 -18.53 -12.78
N GLU A 37 2.63 -19.86 -12.91
CA GLU A 37 3.81 -20.67 -12.67
C GLU A 37 4.93 -20.27 -13.63
N LYS A 38 4.65 -20.17 -14.93
CA LYS A 38 5.62 -19.76 -15.94
C LYS A 38 6.19 -18.36 -15.66
N TRP A 39 5.35 -17.42 -15.25
CA TRP A 39 5.77 -16.07 -14.91
C TRP A 39 6.69 -16.06 -13.68
N PHE A 40 6.34 -16.80 -12.64
CA PHE A 40 7.13 -16.87 -11.42
C PHE A 40 8.45 -17.62 -11.63
N ASP A 41 8.45 -18.71 -12.37
CA ASP A 41 9.65 -19.50 -12.68
C ASP A 41 10.63 -18.72 -13.56
N ALA A 42 10.17 -17.81 -14.42
CA ALA A 42 11.05 -16.95 -15.20
C ALA A 42 11.94 -16.03 -14.31
N MET A 43 11.45 -15.60 -13.16
CA MET A 43 12.25 -14.87 -12.17
C MET A 43 13.19 -15.82 -11.39
N ARG A 44 12.66 -16.94 -10.91
CA ARG A 44 13.43 -17.94 -10.16
C ARG A 44 14.61 -18.51 -10.96
N ALA A 45 14.40 -18.78 -12.26
CA ALA A 45 15.45 -19.26 -13.16
C ALA A 45 16.63 -18.28 -13.31
N LYS A 46 16.40 -16.99 -13.00
CA LYS A 46 17.43 -15.94 -12.98
C LYS A 46 18.00 -15.68 -11.58
N GLY A 47 17.61 -16.46 -10.57
CA GLY A 47 18.02 -16.28 -9.19
C GLY A 47 17.38 -15.04 -8.52
N LEU A 48 16.28 -14.53 -9.05
CA LEU A 48 15.57 -13.38 -8.52
C LEU A 48 14.44 -13.82 -7.59
N ALA A 49 14.41 -13.26 -6.38
CA ALA A 49 13.31 -13.46 -5.44
C ALA A 49 12.22 -12.40 -5.67
N LEU A 50 10.95 -12.80 -5.54
CA LEU A 50 9.83 -11.86 -5.46
C LEU A 50 9.60 -11.52 -4.00
N CYS A 51 10.01 -10.31 -3.56
CA CYS A 51 9.97 -9.92 -2.15
C CYS A 51 8.70 -9.17 -1.75
N ALA A 52 8.02 -8.53 -2.69
CA ALA A 52 6.77 -7.83 -2.45
C ALA A 52 5.98 -7.65 -3.76
N LEU A 53 4.66 -7.48 -3.62
CA LEU A 53 3.79 -6.97 -4.67
C LEU A 53 3.33 -5.55 -4.30
N ASN A 54 3.20 -4.67 -5.31
CA ASN A 54 2.82 -3.28 -5.12
C ASN A 54 1.51 -2.97 -5.85
N CYS A 55 0.49 -2.52 -5.10
CA CYS A 55 -0.80 -2.06 -5.61
C CYS A 55 -1.14 -0.64 -5.14
N SER A 56 -0.12 0.23 -5.01
CA SER A 56 -0.30 1.61 -4.56
C SER A 56 -1.39 2.35 -5.32
N GLY A 57 -2.30 2.98 -4.60
CA GLY A 57 -3.47 3.65 -5.13
C GLY A 57 -4.37 4.21 -4.03
N ASN A 58 -5.61 4.51 -4.35
CA ASN A 58 -6.61 5.01 -3.40
C ASN A 58 -7.80 4.05 -3.23
N PRO A 59 -7.62 2.93 -2.52
CA PRO A 59 -8.68 1.94 -2.33
C PRO A 59 -9.85 2.44 -1.49
N LEU A 60 -9.70 3.56 -0.78
CA LEU A 60 -10.77 4.16 0.03
C LEU A 60 -11.74 5.03 -0.78
N ALA A 61 -11.33 5.50 -1.97
CA ALA A 61 -12.17 6.35 -2.82
C ALA A 61 -12.69 5.64 -4.07
N TYR A 62 -11.96 4.64 -4.58
CA TYR A 62 -12.24 4.04 -5.88
C TYR A 62 -12.38 2.53 -5.80
N GLU A 63 -13.59 2.01 -6.07
CA GLU A 63 -13.89 0.56 -6.06
C GLU A 63 -12.95 -0.24 -6.98
N LYS A 64 -12.63 0.31 -8.17
CA LYS A 64 -11.71 -0.33 -9.10
C LYS A 64 -10.31 -0.54 -8.48
N GLU A 65 -9.83 0.42 -7.70
CA GLU A 65 -8.53 0.31 -7.06
C GLU A 65 -8.55 -0.65 -5.86
N MET A 66 -9.69 -0.74 -5.17
CA MET A 66 -9.92 -1.78 -4.17
C MET A 66 -9.96 -3.18 -4.81
N ASP A 67 -10.56 -3.34 -6.00
CA ASP A 67 -10.58 -4.63 -6.70
C ASP A 67 -9.17 -5.09 -7.10
N VAL A 68 -8.32 -4.18 -7.57
CA VAL A 68 -6.89 -4.48 -7.82
C VAL A 68 -6.20 -4.90 -6.53
N THR A 69 -6.49 -4.23 -5.40
CA THR A 69 -5.94 -4.60 -4.09
C THR A 69 -6.34 -6.02 -3.70
N LYS A 70 -7.62 -6.39 -3.82
CA LYS A 70 -8.12 -7.74 -3.53
C LYS A 70 -7.43 -8.81 -4.38
N LYS A 71 -7.37 -8.59 -5.70
CA LYS A 71 -6.69 -9.50 -6.63
C LYS A 71 -5.18 -9.63 -6.33
N THR A 72 -4.54 -8.52 -5.94
CA THR A 72 -3.13 -8.54 -5.53
C THR A 72 -2.92 -9.41 -4.30
N PHE A 73 -3.80 -9.33 -3.30
CA PHE A 73 -3.73 -10.18 -2.10
C PHE A 73 -3.94 -11.64 -2.45
N GLU A 74 -4.86 -11.95 -3.36
CA GLU A 74 -5.06 -13.30 -3.84
C GLU A 74 -3.84 -13.83 -4.60
N LEU A 75 -3.25 -13.03 -5.49
CA LEU A 75 -2.00 -13.38 -6.17
C LEU A 75 -0.85 -13.61 -5.18
N ALA A 76 -0.72 -12.75 -4.16
CA ALA A 76 0.27 -12.90 -3.09
C ALA A 76 0.11 -14.24 -2.36
N ARG A 77 -1.12 -14.63 -2.01
CA ARG A 77 -1.44 -15.93 -1.41
C ARG A 77 -0.99 -17.10 -2.28
N MET A 78 -1.30 -17.04 -3.59
CA MET A 78 -0.96 -18.10 -4.55
C MET A 78 0.56 -18.25 -4.76
N LEU A 79 1.31 -17.14 -4.67
CA LEU A 79 2.77 -17.11 -4.86
C LEU A 79 3.56 -17.25 -3.55
N GLY A 80 2.90 -17.24 -2.39
CA GLY A 80 3.55 -17.24 -1.08
C GLY A 80 4.24 -15.93 -0.73
N VAL A 81 3.89 -14.82 -1.38
CA VAL A 81 4.43 -13.50 -1.08
C VAL A 81 3.80 -12.97 0.20
N LYS A 82 4.64 -12.53 1.14
CA LYS A 82 4.24 -12.14 2.49
C LYS A 82 4.16 -10.64 2.73
N LYS A 83 4.59 -9.85 1.77
CA LYS A 83 4.64 -8.39 1.89
C LYS A 83 3.91 -7.71 0.73
N ILE A 84 3.05 -6.76 1.08
CA ILE A 84 2.40 -5.87 0.12
C ILE A 84 2.89 -4.45 0.35
N VAL A 85 3.20 -3.75 -0.73
CA VAL A 85 3.41 -2.31 -0.74
C VAL A 85 2.17 -1.65 -1.33
N MET A 86 1.64 -0.66 -0.64
CA MET A 86 0.47 0.09 -1.11
C MET A 86 0.39 1.47 -0.46
N MET A 87 -0.61 2.24 -0.81
CA MET A 87 -0.94 3.51 -0.17
C MET A 87 -2.17 3.36 0.73
N SER A 88 -2.29 4.27 1.70
CA SER A 88 -3.41 4.24 2.66
C SER A 88 -4.76 4.54 2.05
N GLY A 89 -4.77 5.22 0.92
CA GLY A 89 -5.96 5.87 0.39
C GLY A 89 -6.23 7.22 1.05
N LEU A 90 -7.09 7.99 0.41
CA LEU A 90 -7.55 9.30 0.86
C LEU A 90 -9.05 9.41 0.58
N PRO A 91 -9.89 9.44 1.62
CA PRO A 91 -11.34 9.62 1.45
C PRO A 91 -11.72 11.04 1.03
N ALA A 92 -12.98 11.21 0.64
CA ALA A 92 -13.63 12.51 0.51
C ALA A 92 -13.77 13.19 1.89
N GLY A 93 -14.13 14.48 1.87
CA GLY A 93 -14.27 15.30 3.08
C GLY A 93 -15.54 15.05 3.90
N CYS A 94 -16.58 14.49 3.29
CA CYS A 94 -17.85 14.19 3.97
C CYS A 94 -18.63 13.08 3.26
N LYS A 95 -19.65 12.56 3.95
CA LYS A 95 -20.53 11.52 3.42
C LYS A 95 -21.26 11.98 2.15
N GLY A 96 -21.18 11.16 1.12
CA GLY A 96 -21.82 11.41 -0.19
C GLY A 96 -20.95 12.16 -1.19
N ASP A 97 -19.85 12.78 -0.76
CA ASP A 97 -18.84 13.29 -1.68
C ASP A 97 -17.91 12.17 -2.18
N LYS A 98 -17.35 12.35 -3.36
CA LYS A 98 -16.44 11.38 -4.02
C LYS A 98 -15.05 11.97 -4.27
N THR A 99 -14.86 13.26 -4.03
CA THR A 99 -13.59 13.92 -4.27
C THR A 99 -12.67 13.76 -3.06
N PRO A 100 -11.52 13.08 -3.19
CA PRO A 100 -10.57 12.98 -2.09
C PRO A 100 -10.07 14.36 -1.65
N VAL A 101 -10.01 14.58 -0.34
CA VAL A 101 -9.60 15.85 0.26
C VAL A 101 -8.43 15.62 1.21
N TRP A 102 -7.29 16.25 0.92
CA TRP A 102 -6.10 16.14 1.76
C TRP A 102 -5.97 17.31 2.72
N ILE A 103 -6.11 17.02 4.01
CA ILE A 103 -6.02 18.01 5.09
C ILE A 103 -4.67 17.88 5.80
N THR A 104 -3.91 18.96 5.80
CA THR A 104 -2.59 19.05 6.45
C THR A 104 -2.48 20.22 7.44
N THR A 105 -3.60 20.83 7.79
CA THR A 105 -3.69 21.99 8.67
C THR A 105 -4.78 21.78 9.71
N SER A 106 -4.63 22.40 10.87
CA SER A 106 -5.62 22.42 11.94
C SER A 106 -6.57 23.62 11.86
N TRP A 107 -6.39 24.49 10.88
CA TRP A 107 -7.20 25.70 10.70
C TRP A 107 -7.65 25.85 9.23
N PRO A 108 -8.89 26.25 8.96
CA PRO A 108 -9.98 26.57 9.93
C PRO A 108 -10.51 25.31 10.65
N PRO A 109 -11.31 25.47 11.74
CA PRO A 109 -11.78 24.36 12.59
C PRO A 109 -12.49 23.24 11.84
N GLU A 110 -13.20 23.54 10.76
CA GLU A 110 -13.91 22.59 9.90
C GLU A 110 -12.98 21.51 9.32
N THR A 111 -11.68 21.78 9.26
CA THR A 111 -10.69 20.78 8.84
C THR A 111 -10.61 19.59 9.81
N GLN A 112 -10.90 19.83 11.10
CA GLN A 112 -10.91 18.77 12.12
C GLN A 112 -12.13 17.84 11.92
N ASP A 113 -13.29 18.41 11.60
CA ASP A 113 -14.50 17.61 11.32
C ASP A 113 -14.29 16.72 10.09
N ILE A 114 -13.60 17.23 9.06
CA ILE A 114 -13.21 16.46 7.88
C ILE A 114 -12.27 15.31 8.26
N LEU A 115 -11.22 15.59 9.04
CA LEU A 115 -10.28 14.57 9.49
C LEU A 115 -10.96 13.51 10.36
N ASP A 116 -11.85 13.91 11.25
CA ASP A 116 -12.59 12.96 12.09
C ASP A 116 -13.48 12.04 11.26
N TYR A 117 -14.18 12.58 10.27
CA TYR A 117 -14.95 11.78 9.33
C TYR A 117 -14.04 10.80 8.55
N GLN A 118 -12.94 11.31 7.96
CA GLN A 118 -12.03 10.51 7.15
C GLN A 118 -11.41 9.36 7.93
N TRP A 119 -10.98 9.61 9.16
CA TRP A 119 -10.34 8.60 10.00
C TRP A 119 -11.35 7.64 10.63
N ASN A 120 -12.36 8.16 11.30
CA ASN A 120 -13.19 7.37 12.19
C ASN A 120 -14.36 6.69 11.48
N GLU A 121 -14.93 7.35 10.45
CA GLU A 121 -16.07 6.80 9.73
C GLU A 121 -15.66 6.03 8.45
N VAL A 122 -14.51 6.35 7.85
CA VAL A 122 -14.11 5.73 6.58
C VAL A 122 -12.86 4.88 6.73
N ALA A 123 -11.72 5.46 7.10
CA ALA A 123 -10.43 4.78 6.99
C ALA A 123 -10.29 3.62 7.99
N ILE A 124 -10.49 3.86 9.28
CA ILE A 124 -10.31 2.84 10.31
C ILE A 124 -11.22 1.62 10.07
N PRO A 125 -12.53 1.77 9.80
CA PRO A 125 -13.38 0.63 9.45
C PRO A 125 -12.89 -0.12 8.21
N ALA A 126 -12.62 0.57 7.11
CA ALA A 126 -12.15 -0.05 5.88
C ALA A 126 -10.80 -0.77 6.05
N TRP A 127 -9.87 -0.16 6.80
CA TRP A 127 -8.56 -0.76 7.06
C TRP A 127 -8.62 -2.00 7.96
N LYS A 128 -9.59 -2.11 8.87
CA LYS A 128 -9.84 -3.36 9.61
C LYS A 128 -10.22 -4.49 8.67
N ASP A 129 -11.06 -4.21 7.66
CA ASP A 129 -11.43 -5.19 6.65
C ASP A 129 -10.25 -5.54 5.73
N ILE A 130 -9.44 -4.54 5.33
CA ILE A 130 -8.23 -4.75 4.51
C ILE A 130 -7.22 -5.63 5.26
N VAL A 131 -6.95 -5.35 6.53
CA VAL A 131 -6.03 -6.15 7.36
C VAL A 131 -6.54 -7.58 7.49
N LYS A 132 -7.83 -7.76 7.79
CA LYS A 132 -8.40 -9.10 7.88
C LYS A 132 -8.29 -9.86 6.56
N MET A 133 -8.56 -9.23 5.44
CA MET A 133 -8.42 -9.85 4.12
C MET A 133 -6.94 -10.22 3.84
N ALA A 134 -5.99 -9.40 4.26
CA ALA A 134 -4.57 -9.68 4.15
C ALA A 134 -4.16 -10.89 4.99
N GLU A 135 -4.66 -10.98 6.24
CA GLU A 135 -4.47 -12.14 7.13
C GLU A 135 -5.02 -13.43 6.51
N ASP A 136 -6.23 -13.38 5.98
CA ASP A 136 -6.88 -14.51 5.31
C ASP A 136 -6.10 -14.97 4.06
N CYS A 137 -5.34 -14.07 3.42
CA CYS A 137 -4.42 -14.36 2.33
C CYS A 137 -3.01 -14.77 2.78
N GLY A 138 -2.73 -14.81 4.08
CA GLY A 138 -1.43 -15.16 4.64
C GLY A 138 -0.35 -14.11 4.44
N ILE A 139 -0.75 -12.84 4.24
CA ILE A 139 0.14 -11.68 4.19
C ILE A 139 0.55 -11.34 5.62
N GLU A 140 1.83 -11.05 5.83
CA GLU A 140 2.38 -10.76 7.15
C GLU A 140 2.66 -9.27 7.37
N ARG A 141 2.84 -8.52 6.29
CA ARG A 141 3.18 -7.09 6.35
C ARG A 141 2.52 -6.31 5.21
N ILE A 142 1.93 -5.18 5.56
CA ILE A 142 1.50 -4.14 4.63
C ILE A 142 2.37 -2.92 4.87
N ALA A 143 3.18 -2.55 3.89
CA ALA A 143 4.09 -1.41 3.94
C ALA A 143 3.46 -0.23 3.20
N LEU A 144 3.05 0.79 3.94
CA LEU A 144 2.39 1.98 3.40
C LEU A 144 3.42 3.03 2.96
N GLU A 145 3.33 3.44 1.72
CA GLU A 145 4.10 4.56 1.20
C GLU A 145 3.62 5.87 1.83
N ASN A 146 4.56 6.61 2.45
CA ASN A 146 4.28 7.91 3.08
C ASN A 146 4.22 9.02 2.02
N HIS A 147 3.16 9.01 1.23
CA HIS A 147 2.99 9.91 0.09
C HIS A 147 2.04 11.08 0.41
N GLY A 148 2.36 12.29 -0.08
CA GLY A 148 1.39 13.39 -0.09
C GLY A 148 0.10 13.00 -0.82
N MET A 149 -0.99 13.66 -0.52
CA MET A 149 -2.32 13.31 -1.04
C MET A 149 -2.79 11.90 -0.61
N GLN A 150 -2.28 11.43 0.53
CA GLN A 150 -2.70 10.20 1.20
C GLN A 150 -3.03 10.49 2.66
N LEU A 151 -3.84 9.65 3.29
CA LEU A 151 -4.18 9.82 4.70
C LEU A 151 -2.97 9.50 5.60
N VAL A 152 -2.18 8.48 5.23
CA VAL A 152 -0.88 8.20 5.83
C VAL A 152 0.21 8.83 4.97
N TYR A 153 0.75 9.95 5.41
CA TYR A 153 1.79 10.70 4.70
C TYR A 153 3.04 10.99 5.56
N ASN A 154 2.96 10.74 6.87
CA ASN A 154 4.04 10.97 7.82
C ASN A 154 4.05 9.89 8.93
N PRO A 155 5.06 9.84 9.82
CA PRO A 155 5.14 8.88 10.91
C PRO A 155 3.92 8.88 11.82
N GLU A 156 3.40 10.03 12.22
CA GLU A 156 2.25 10.15 13.13
C GLU A 156 1.01 9.48 12.55
N THR A 157 0.71 9.76 11.29
CA THR A 157 -0.47 9.17 10.63
C THR A 157 -0.31 7.67 10.40
N CYS A 158 0.93 7.19 10.17
CA CYS A 158 1.22 5.76 10.09
C CYS A 158 1.00 5.07 11.44
N LEU A 159 1.50 5.64 12.53
CA LEU A 159 1.30 5.10 13.87
C LEU A 159 -0.17 5.12 14.28
N ARG A 160 -0.90 6.19 14.00
CA ARG A 160 -2.34 6.28 14.24
C ARG A 160 -3.09 5.12 13.57
N LEU A 161 -2.77 4.81 12.31
CA LEU A 161 -3.40 3.69 11.63
C LEU A 161 -2.99 2.36 12.25
N ARG A 162 -1.69 2.14 12.49
CA ARG A 162 -1.15 0.91 13.11
C ARG A 162 -1.80 0.63 14.46
N GLU A 163 -1.93 1.62 15.31
CA GLU A 163 -2.59 1.51 16.62
C GLU A 163 -4.07 1.12 16.49
N SER A 164 -4.74 1.60 15.43
CA SER A 164 -6.16 1.35 15.21
C SER A 164 -6.48 -0.03 14.61
N VAL A 165 -5.54 -0.61 13.82
CA VAL A 165 -5.81 -1.80 13.00
C VAL A 165 -4.83 -2.96 13.21
N GLY A 166 -3.77 -2.74 13.98
CA GLY A 166 -2.80 -3.78 14.35
C GLY A 166 -1.43 -3.67 13.70
N PRO A 167 -0.47 -4.50 14.14
CA PRO A 167 0.96 -4.38 13.83
C PRO A 167 1.36 -4.84 12.42
N MET A 168 0.41 -5.39 11.64
CA MET A 168 0.65 -5.76 10.25
C MET A 168 1.01 -4.54 9.39
N VAL A 169 0.44 -3.38 9.72
CA VAL A 169 0.64 -2.12 9.01
C VAL A 169 1.93 -1.44 9.46
N GLY A 170 2.77 -1.11 8.49
CA GLY A 170 4.02 -0.37 8.69
C GLY A 170 4.25 0.63 7.57
N MET A 171 5.36 1.35 7.65
CA MET A 171 5.73 2.35 6.66
C MET A 171 6.73 1.79 5.64
N ASN A 172 6.45 2.00 4.35
CA ASN A 172 7.45 1.98 3.29
C ASN A 172 8.05 3.39 3.22
N LEU A 173 9.14 3.60 3.96
CA LEU A 173 9.73 4.93 4.16
C LEU A 173 10.30 5.49 2.86
N GLY A 174 9.59 6.45 2.27
CA GLY A 174 10.01 7.25 1.12
C GLY A 174 10.62 8.59 1.55
N PRO A 175 11.96 8.70 1.70
CA PRO A 175 12.58 9.92 2.21
C PRO A 175 12.29 11.16 1.36
N SER A 176 12.19 11.01 0.06
CA SER A 176 11.90 12.10 -0.87
C SER A 176 10.58 12.81 -0.56
N HIS A 177 9.56 12.05 -0.14
CA HIS A 177 8.26 12.62 0.25
C HIS A 177 8.37 13.43 1.53
N LEU A 178 9.15 12.98 2.50
CA LEU A 178 9.38 13.74 3.73
C LEU A 178 10.12 15.04 3.47
N PHE A 179 11.13 15.04 2.61
CA PHE A 179 11.90 16.25 2.30
C PHE A 179 11.01 17.39 1.79
N TRP A 180 10.16 17.14 0.79
CA TRP A 180 9.33 18.21 0.27
C TRP A 180 8.17 18.61 1.20
N MET A 181 7.77 17.73 2.13
CA MET A 181 6.80 18.04 3.18
C MET A 181 7.42 18.65 4.44
N GLY A 182 8.74 18.87 4.47
CA GLY A 182 9.45 19.46 5.59
C GLY A 182 9.73 18.50 6.75
N GLY A 183 9.64 17.19 6.53
CA GLY A 183 9.93 16.16 7.52
C GLY A 183 11.40 15.70 7.50
N ASP A 184 11.89 15.25 8.66
CA ASP A 184 13.21 14.63 8.78
C ASP A 184 13.09 13.09 8.60
N PRO A 185 13.68 12.50 7.56
CA PRO A 185 13.58 11.05 7.32
C PRO A 185 14.37 10.23 8.34
N ILE A 186 15.39 10.79 9.00
CA ILE A 186 16.14 10.09 10.03
C ILE A 186 15.28 9.94 11.29
N GLU A 187 14.63 11.03 11.71
CA GLU A 187 13.69 10.98 12.84
C GLU A 187 12.48 10.12 12.51
N ALA A 188 11.96 10.20 11.28
CA ALA A 188 10.89 9.33 10.83
C ALA A 188 11.28 7.84 10.97
N ALA A 189 12.48 7.45 10.53
CA ALA A 189 12.96 6.08 10.66
C ALA A 189 13.06 5.62 12.12
N ARG A 190 13.48 6.51 13.03
CA ARG A 190 13.53 6.20 14.48
C ARG A 190 12.15 5.98 15.07
N VAL A 191 11.18 6.81 14.66
CA VAL A 191 9.81 6.76 15.19
C VAL A 191 9.05 5.51 14.71
N VAL A 192 9.19 5.13 13.42
CA VAL A 192 8.42 4.00 12.86
C VAL A 192 9.13 2.67 12.95
N GLY A 193 10.44 2.66 13.26
CA GLY A 193 11.29 1.47 13.26
C GLY A 193 11.28 0.65 14.55
N GLY A 194 10.52 1.09 15.57
CA GLY A 194 10.40 0.44 16.87
C GLY A 194 9.38 -0.68 16.92
#